data_c98e01b51e3ffb45bcd7bf13e8873da6
#
_entry.id   c98e01b51e3ffb45bcd7bf13e8873da6
#
_cell.length_a   1.000
_cell.length_b   1.000
_cell.length_c   1.000
_cell.angle_alpha   90.00
_cell.angle_beta   90.00
_cell.angle_gamma   90.00
#
_symmetry.space_group_name_H-M   'P 1'
#
loop_
_entity.id
_entity.type
_entity.pdbx_description
1 polymer ?
#
loop_
_entity_poly.entity_id
_entity_poly.type
_entity_poly.pdbx_seq_one_letter_code
_entity_poly.pdbx_strand_id
1 'polypeptide(L)'
;MNASALDDSVLDVAIVGAGIAGLAAAFDLRARGLTVCVLEATARPGGVIATERFDGWTIDSGPDSLLVQKPAAVTLCRELGIADRLVPTLMPRTAYVLREGRLHAIAEGSFLGFPITLGALVRSRLFSLAGKARMAGEVLTPRRTVDEDESIASFVGRRFGREAVDYLADPLLAGIHAGDVDRLSIRALFPRLVDAERRSGSVIRALRALHVRPSPQGAFVSLPGGTGELVDTLSAALAPGTIVTNARVTRLARSDVYAIDSTAGLLRARSVVLAVPAYVTGSLLRPVDSTLADLCEAVPYASTATVACGYRHDQVSHPLSGTGFVVPRTEGLALLAGTWVSSKWPGRAPNGHVLLRGYLGGGRDPRRLEAGDQELISTAQQELAELLGISGSPLFTRLYRWTRQSPQYEVGHLQRVAHIERRLTNLPGLFVTGSGFRAIGIPDCISDGRTTAARAADYVMQRS
;
A
#
# COMPACT_ATOMS: atom_id res chain seq x y z
N MET A 1 -9.32 27.29 15.20
CA MET A 1 -10.34 26.98 16.21
C MET A 1 -9.61 26.46 17.43
N ASN A 2 -9.80 27.12 18.57
CA ASN A 2 -9.14 26.79 19.82
C ASN A 2 -9.40 25.32 20.18
N ALA A 3 -8.37 24.64 20.68
CA ALA A 3 -8.48 23.40 21.41
C ALA A 3 -9.35 23.64 22.66
N SER A 4 -10.67 23.58 22.49
CA SER A 4 -11.57 23.48 23.62
C SER A 4 -11.31 22.10 24.22
N ALA A 5 -11.00 22.10 25.50
CA ALA A 5 -10.69 20.97 26.34
C ALA A 5 -11.50 19.73 25.90
N LEU A 6 -10.76 18.63 25.64
CA LEU A 6 -11.37 17.31 25.51
C LEU A 6 -12.21 17.14 26.78
N ASP A 7 -13.50 16.88 26.64
CA ASP A 7 -14.45 16.74 27.75
C ASP A 7 -13.93 15.64 28.70
N ASP A 8 -14.06 15.82 30.00
CA ASP A 8 -13.65 14.85 31.04
C ASP A 8 -14.45 13.53 31.00
N SER A 9 -15.41 13.40 30.07
CA SER A 9 -16.22 12.21 29.90
C SER A 9 -15.39 11.04 29.38
N VAL A 10 -15.67 9.83 29.89
CA VAL A 10 -15.04 8.60 29.42
C VAL A 10 -15.71 8.16 28.12
N LEU A 11 -14.96 8.15 27.02
CA LEU A 11 -15.43 7.65 25.73
C LEU A 11 -15.49 6.11 25.70
N ASP A 12 -16.27 5.56 24.79
CA ASP A 12 -16.27 4.14 24.53
C ASP A 12 -14.96 3.70 23.85
N VAL A 13 -14.54 4.39 22.80
CA VAL A 13 -13.33 4.05 22.04
C VAL A 13 -12.54 5.29 21.65
N ALA A 14 -11.26 5.31 21.99
CA ALA A 14 -10.29 6.24 21.42
C ALA A 14 -9.51 5.55 20.29
N ILE A 15 -9.33 6.24 19.17
CA ILE A 15 -8.54 5.76 18.03
C ILE A 15 -7.33 6.68 17.89
N VAL A 16 -6.14 6.09 17.82
CA VAL A 16 -4.89 6.82 17.62
C VAL A 16 -4.45 6.63 16.17
N GLY A 17 -4.47 7.72 15.39
CA GLY A 17 -4.15 7.75 13.97
C GLY A 17 -5.39 7.78 13.06
N ALA A 18 -5.48 8.84 12.24
CA ALA A 18 -6.53 9.03 11.24
C ALA A 18 -6.10 8.56 9.83
N GLY A 19 -5.27 7.54 9.73
CA GLY A 19 -5.07 6.80 8.48
C GLY A 19 -6.35 6.05 8.08
N ILE A 20 -6.40 5.50 6.88
CA ILE A 20 -7.63 4.86 6.35
C ILE A 20 -8.15 3.72 7.24
N ALA A 21 -7.28 2.99 7.95
CA ALA A 21 -7.70 1.95 8.89
C ALA A 21 -8.40 2.55 10.12
N GLY A 22 -7.84 3.62 10.70
CA GLY A 22 -8.43 4.31 11.84
C GLY A 22 -9.74 5.01 11.50
N LEU A 23 -9.82 5.66 10.33
CA LEU A 23 -11.05 6.29 9.84
C LEU A 23 -12.15 5.25 9.57
N ALA A 24 -11.82 4.11 8.95
CA ALA A 24 -12.77 3.02 8.72
C ALA A 24 -13.28 2.41 10.04
N ALA A 25 -12.38 2.28 11.03
CA ALA A 25 -12.76 1.84 12.37
C ALA A 25 -13.70 2.84 13.05
N ALA A 26 -13.41 4.14 12.97
CA ALA A 26 -14.26 5.19 13.53
C ALA A 26 -15.68 5.19 12.92
N PHE A 27 -15.75 5.04 11.60
CA PHE A 27 -17.00 4.99 10.85
C PHE A 27 -17.88 3.82 11.32
N ASP A 28 -17.31 2.61 11.43
CA ASP A 28 -18.05 1.42 11.89
C ASP A 28 -18.47 1.52 13.36
N LEU A 29 -17.61 2.05 14.24
CA LEU A 29 -17.94 2.23 15.66
C LEU A 29 -19.06 3.25 15.86
N ARG A 30 -19.03 4.37 15.12
CA ARG A 30 -20.09 5.37 15.14
C ARG A 30 -21.42 4.81 14.63
N ALA A 31 -21.39 4.00 13.56
CA ALA A 31 -22.59 3.31 13.06
C ALA A 31 -23.22 2.34 14.09
N ARG A 32 -22.43 1.86 15.07
CA ARG A 32 -22.89 1.04 16.21
C ARG A 32 -23.37 1.88 17.41
N GLY A 33 -23.38 3.20 17.30
CA GLY A 33 -23.85 4.12 18.35
C GLY A 33 -22.83 4.41 19.46
N LEU A 34 -21.56 3.99 19.30
CA LEU A 34 -20.51 4.22 20.30
C LEU A 34 -19.95 5.64 20.22
N THR A 35 -19.52 6.17 21.36
CA THR A 35 -18.79 7.43 21.44
C THR A 35 -17.32 7.23 21.06
N VAL A 36 -16.86 7.96 20.02
CA VAL A 36 -15.53 7.76 19.42
C VAL A 36 -14.83 9.09 19.25
N CYS A 37 -13.53 9.12 19.55
CA CYS A 37 -12.61 10.20 19.20
C CYS A 37 -11.40 9.61 18.47
N VAL A 38 -10.99 10.26 17.36
CA VAL A 38 -9.79 9.93 16.57
C VAL A 38 -8.75 11.01 16.79
N LEU A 39 -7.59 10.66 17.33
CA LEU A 39 -6.47 11.58 17.55
C LEU A 39 -5.45 11.43 16.41
N GLU A 40 -5.25 12.50 15.63
CA GLU A 40 -4.31 12.54 14.50
C GLU A 40 -3.16 13.50 14.79
N ALA A 41 -1.94 13.02 14.63
CA ALA A 41 -0.74 13.79 14.95
C ALA A 41 -0.45 14.95 13.98
N THR A 42 -0.97 14.86 12.76
CA THR A 42 -0.75 15.85 11.67
C THR A 42 -1.97 16.76 11.49
N ALA A 43 -1.83 17.78 10.65
CA ALA A 43 -2.91 18.74 10.38
C ALA A 43 -4.04 18.16 9.51
N ARG A 44 -3.89 16.96 8.93
CA ARG A 44 -4.87 16.34 8.04
C ARG A 44 -5.06 14.85 8.33
N PRO A 45 -6.27 14.30 8.18
CA PRO A 45 -6.49 12.86 8.15
C PRO A 45 -5.97 12.23 6.83
N GLY A 46 -5.96 10.90 6.75
CA GLY A 46 -5.66 10.10 5.57
C GLY A 46 -4.30 9.42 5.58
N GLY A 47 -3.36 9.84 6.44
CA GLY A 47 -2.02 9.27 6.48
C GLY A 47 -1.31 9.40 5.14
N VAL A 48 -0.90 8.26 4.53
CA VAL A 48 -0.23 8.23 3.21
C VAL A 48 -1.18 8.47 2.03
N ILE A 49 -2.49 8.46 2.23
CA ILE A 49 -3.47 8.81 1.20
C ILE A 49 -3.62 10.32 1.19
N ALA A 50 -3.09 10.95 0.16
CA ALA A 50 -3.17 12.39 -0.04
C ALA A 50 -3.20 12.73 -1.52
N THR A 51 -4.01 13.71 -1.89
CA THR A 51 -4.15 14.20 -3.26
C THR A 51 -4.00 15.73 -3.27
N GLU A 52 -3.10 16.23 -4.09
CA GLU A 52 -2.95 17.65 -4.39
C GLU A 52 -3.73 17.97 -5.67
N ARG A 53 -4.46 19.10 -5.67
CA ARG A 53 -5.24 19.57 -6.84
C ARG A 53 -4.94 21.03 -7.08
N PHE A 54 -4.58 21.38 -8.29
CA PHE A 54 -4.33 22.77 -8.73
C PHE A 54 -4.39 22.86 -10.26
N ASP A 55 -4.88 23.94 -10.78
CA ASP A 55 -4.88 24.30 -12.22
C ASP A 55 -5.28 23.14 -13.17
N GLY A 56 -6.24 22.31 -12.78
CA GLY A 56 -6.69 21.14 -13.53
C GLY A 56 -5.82 19.90 -13.39
N TRP A 57 -4.77 19.94 -12.57
CA TRP A 57 -3.95 18.78 -12.22
C TRP A 57 -4.49 18.09 -10.96
N THR A 58 -4.44 16.77 -10.97
CA THR A 58 -4.78 15.95 -9.79
C THR A 58 -3.68 14.93 -9.55
N ILE A 59 -2.95 15.07 -8.45
CA ILE A 59 -1.76 14.30 -8.10
C ILE A 59 -2.00 13.52 -6.82
N ASP A 60 -2.10 12.21 -6.91
CA ASP A 60 -2.02 11.35 -5.72
C ASP A 60 -0.54 11.26 -5.29
N SER A 61 -0.19 11.78 -4.13
CA SER A 61 1.18 11.76 -3.62
C SER A 61 1.61 10.39 -3.08
N GLY A 62 0.65 9.58 -2.65
CA GLY A 62 0.80 8.21 -2.18
C GLY A 62 0.16 7.19 -3.14
N PRO A 63 -0.64 6.22 -2.63
CA PRO A 63 -1.34 5.25 -3.46
C PRO A 63 -2.41 5.95 -4.33
N ASP A 64 -2.53 5.51 -5.59
CA ASP A 64 -3.42 6.12 -6.59
C ASP A 64 -4.59 5.22 -7.02
N SER A 65 -4.73 4.04 -6.42
CA SER A 65 -5.67 3.02 -6.89
C SER A 65 -6.22 2.13 -5.79
N LEU A 66 -7.43 1.63 -6.02
CA LEU A 66 -8.11 0.63 -5.21
C LEU A 66 -8.17 -0.68 -5.99
N LEU A 67 -7.76 -1.79 -5.38
CA LEU A 67 -7.81 -3.11 -5.99
C LEU A 67 -9.23 -3.67 -5.91
N VAL A 68 -9.88 -3.86 -7.06
CA VAL A 68 -11.29 -4.31 -7.17
C VAL A 68 -11.50 -5.74 -6.61
N GLN A 69 -10.49 -6.61 -6.75
CA GLN A 69 -10.56 -7.99 -6.25
C GLN A 69 -10.66 -8.09 -4.72
N LYS A 70 -10.35 -7.00 -3.99
CA LYS A 70 -10.51 -6.87 -2.54
C LYS A 70 -11.68 -5.92 -2.27
N PRO A 71 -12.88 -6.41 -1.94
CA PRO A 71 -14.11 -5.62 -2.03
C PRO A 71 -14.24 -4.50 -0.99
N ALA A 72 -13.46 -4.54 0.11
CA ALA A 72 -13.67 -3.64 1.25
C ALA A 72 -13.67 -2.15 0.87
N ALA A 73 -12.78 -1.70 -0.03
CA ALA A 73 -12.76 -0.30 -0.44
C ALA A 73 -13.96 0.09 -1.31
N VAL A 74 -14.34 -0.78 -2.27
CA VAL A 74 -15.53 -0.55 -3.11
C VAL A 74 -16.81 -0.60 -2.28
N THR A 75 -16.87 -1.48 -1.29
CA THR A 75 -18.00 -1.55 -0.34
C THR A 75 -18.09 -0.26 0.49
N LEU A 76 -16.98 0.23 1.01
CA LEU A 76 -16.94 1.50 1.73
C LEU A 76 -17.37 2.67 0.84
N CYS A 77 -16.91 2.74 -0.42
CA CYS A 77 -17.37 3.75 -1.38
C CYS A 77 -18.89 3.69 -1.60
N ARG A 78 -19.48 2.48 -1.61
CA ARG A 78 -20.94 2.32 -1.73
C ARG A 78 -21.69 2.83 -0.49
N GLU A 79 -21.21 2.53 0.69
CA GLU A 79 -21.77 2.99 1.95
C GLU A 79 -21.68 4.51 2.10
N LEU A 80 -20.63 5.12 1.55
CA LEU A 80 -20.42 6.57 1.50
C LEU A 80 -21.18 7.26 0.34
N GLY A 81 -21.89 6.52 -0.53
CA GLY A 81 -22.65 7.08 -1.65
C GLY A 81 -21.80 7.59 -2.81
N ILE A 82 -20.54 7.13 -2.93
CA ILE A 82 -19.60 7.55 -4.00
C ILE A 82 -19.17 6.41 -4.94
N ALA A 83 -19.83 5.26 -4.89
CA ALA A 83 -19.44 4.11 -5.70
C ALA A 83 -19.63 4.32 -7.22
N ASP A 84 -20.60 5.11 -7.61
CA ASP A 84 -20.87 5.54 -9.00
C ASP A 84 -19.80 6.48 -9.56
N ARG A 85 -19.03 7.10 -8.70
CA ARG A 85 -17.89 7.95 -9.06
C ARG A 85 -16.60 7.17 -9.32
N LEU A 86 -16.56 5.86 -9.03
CA LEU A 86 -15.39 5.04 -9.27
C LEU A 86 -15.10 4.94 -10.78
N VAL A 87 -13.90 5.33 -11.16
CA VAL A 87 -13.41 5.28 -12.54
C VAL A 87 -12.43 4.13 -12.74
N PRO A 88 -12.59 3.32 -13.81
CA PRO A 88 -11.63 2.28 -14.15
C PRO A 88 -10.37 2.89 -14.77
N THR A 89 -9.28 2.11 -14.82
CA THR A 89 -8.11 2.46 -15.63
C THR A 89 -8.47 2.57 -17.10
N LEU A 90 -7.90 3.58 -17.78
CA LEU A 90 -8.09 3.79 -19.22
C LEU A 90 -7.44 2.64 -20.02
N MET A 91 -7.94 2.45 -21.24
CA MET A 91 -7.35 1.49 -22.19
C MET A 91 -6.27 2.17 -23.05
N PRO A 92 -5.21 1.43 -23.41
CA PRO A 92 -4.88 0.07 -23.02
C PRO A 92 -4.32 0.01 -21.57
N ARG A 93 -4.60 -1.08 -20.86
CA ARG A 93 -4.16 -1.31 -19.48
C ARG A 93 -2.80 -2.01 -19.40
N THR A 94 -1.97 -1.78 -20.40
CA THR A 94 -0.66 -2.44 -20.50
C THR A 94 0.31 -1.85 -19.49
N ALA A 95 0.98 -2.71 -18.72
CA ALA A 95 2.14 -2.37 -17.91
C ALA A 95 3.40 -2.93 -18.58
N TYR A 96 4.53 -2.27 -18.33
CA TYR A 96 5.80 -2.62 -18.95
C TYR A 96 6.85 -2.96 -17.90
N VAL A 97 7.83 -3.76 -18.30
CA VAL A 97 9.06 -4.03 -17.55
C VAL A 97 10.23 -3.52 -18.37
N LEU A 98 11.10 -2.76 -17.77
CA LEU A 98 12.35 -2.32 -18.40
C LEU A 98 13.30 -3.53 -18.51
N ARG A 99 13.91 -3.72 -19.68
CA ARG A 99 14.98 -4.69 -19.90
C ARG A 99 15.91 -4.18 -21.00
N GLU A 100 17.21 -4.14 -20.71
CA GLU A 100 18.23 -3.69 -21.66
C GLU A 100 17.88 -2.33 -22.29
N GLY A 101 17.43 -1.37 -21.43
CA GLY A 101 17.05 -0.02 -21.85
C GLY A 101 15.76 0.08 -22.68
N ARG A 102 14.97 -0.99 -22.79
CA ARG A 102 13.72 -1.03 -23.57
C ARG A 102 12.52 -1.47 -22.73
N LEU A 103 11.37 -0.86 -22.96
CA LEU A 103 10.12 -1.21 -22.31
C LEU A 103 9.45 -2.40 -22.99
N HIS A 104 9.31 -3.50 -22.27
CA HIS A 104 8.67 -4.74 -22.70
C HIS A 104 7.30 -4.88 -22.07
N ALA A 105 6.27 -4.99 -22.89
CA ALA A 105 4.90 -5.18 -22.41
C ALA A 105 4.76 -6.52 -21.65
N ILE A 106 4.09 -6.48 -20.51
CA ILE A 106 3.65 -7.70 -19.83
C ILE A 106 2.57 -8.35 -20.68
N ALA A 107 2.76 -9.63 -21.00
CA ALA A 107 1.88 -10.35 -21.91
C ALA A 107 0.46 -10.48 -21.34
N GLU A 108 -0.56 -10.29 -22.17
CA GLU A 108 -1.95 -10.60 -21.81
C GLU A 108 -2.08 -12.06 -21.39
N GLY A 109 -2.93 -12.33 -20.40
CA GLY A 109 -3.07 -13.67 -19.82
C GLY A 109 -1.98 -14.00 -18.79
N SER A 110 -1.30 -12.97 -18.25
CA SER A 110 -0.41 -13.11 -17.10
C SER A 110 -1.16 -12.87 -15.78
N PHE A 111 -0.72 -13.54 -14.72
CA PHE A 111 -1.18 -13.30 -13.35
C PHE A 111 -0.02 -12.72 -12.53
N LEU A 112 -0.15 -11.52 -11.98
CA LEU A 112 0.94 -10.79 -11.33
C LEU A 112 2.22 -10.73 -12.21
N GLY A 113 2.05 -10.58 -13.52
CA GLY A 113 3.15 -10.59 -14.49
C GLY A 113 3.60 -11.99 -14.95
N PHE A 114 3.29 -13.06 -14.21
CA PHE A 114 3.65 -14.42 -14.58
C PHE A 114 2.77 -14.93 -15.74
N PRO A 115 3.36 -15.32 -16.89
CA PRO A 115 2.62 -15.88 -17.99
C PRO A 115 2.08 -17.27 -17.60
N ILE A 116 0.77 -17.36 -17.35
CA ILE A 116 0.12 -18.62 -16.94
C ILE A 116 -0.30 -19.49 -18.13
N THR A 117 -0.27 -18.96 -19.35
CA THR A 117 -0.56 -19.70 -20.58
C THR A 117 0.70 -19.87 -21.43
N LEU A 118 0.78 -20.97 -22.18
CA LEU A 118 1.91 -21.21 -23.09
C LEU A 118 2.02 -20.10 -24.17
N GLY A 119 0.87 -19.64 -24.68
CA GLY A 119 0.83 -18.55 -25.66
C GLY A 119 1.38 -17.23 -25.11
N ALA A 120 1.06 -16.86 -23.84
CA ALA A 120 1.61 -15.68 -23.19
C ALA A 120 3.13 -15.83 -23.00
N LEU A 121 3.61 -17.01 -22.59
CA LEU A 121 5.02 -17.28 -22.39
C LEU A 121 5.81 -17.19 -23.70
N VAL A 122 5.32 -17.79 -24.77
CA VAL A 122 5.98 -17.78 -26.08
C VAL A 122 6.06 -16.36 -26.66
N ARG A 123 4.97 -15.61 -26.59
CA ARG A 123 4.89 -14.22 -27.10
C ARG A 123 5.69 -13.22 -26.26
N SER A 124 5.95 -13.51 -24.99
CA SER A 124 6.73 -12.62 -24.14
C SER A 124 8.13 -12.39 -24.70
N ARG A 125 8.51 -11.13 -24.84
CA ARG A 125 9.88 -10.71 -25.21
C ARG A 125 10.76 -10.43 -23.99
N LEU A 126 10.20 -10.62 -22.81
CA LEU A 126 10.86 -10.33 -21.53
C LEU A 126 11.87 -11.43 -21.14
N PHE A 127 11.71 -12.65 -21.66
CA PHE A 127 12.52 -13.80 -21.24
C PHE A 127 13.32 -14.40 -22.40
N SER A 128 14.52 -14.90 -22.08
CA SER A 128 15.32 -15.73 -23.00
C SER A 128 14.61 -17.06 -23.31
N LEU A 129 15.06 -17.77 -24.32
CA LEU A 129 14.57 -19.12 -24.63
C LEU A 129 14.77 -20.07 -23.45
N ALA A 130 15.93 -19.99 -22.78
CA ALA A 130 16.24 -20.78 -21.58
C ALA A 130 15.32 -20.43 -20.41
N GLY A 131 15.07 -19.13 -20.17
CA GLY A 131 14.13 -18.65 -19.17
C GLY A 131 12.71 -19.14 -19.43
N LYS A 132 12.24 -19.08 -20.69
CA LYS A 132 10.93 -19.63 -21.07
C LYS A 132 10.82 -21.13 -20.83
N ALA A 133 11.83 -21.89 -21.22
CA ALA A 133 11.88 -23.34 -20.97
C ALA A 133 11.85 -23.65 -19.47
N ARG A 134 12.64 -22.90 -18.66
CA ARG A 134 12.66 -23.05 -17.20
C ARG A 134 11.31 -22.73 -16.58
N MET A 135 10.63 -21.66 -17.02
CA MET A 135 9.29 -21.31 -16.55
C MET A 135 8.23 -22.33 -16.96
N ALA A 136 8.27 -22.83 -18.19
CA ALA A 136 7.39 -23.90 -18.64
C ALA A 136 7.57 -25.19 -17.81
N GLY A 137 8.79 -25.48 -17.40
CA GLY A 137 9.15 -26.62 -16.53
C GLY A 137 8.66 -26.49 -15.08
N GLU A 138 8.04 -25.37 -14.68
CA GLU A 138 7.48 -25.19 -13.34
C GLU A 138 6.52 -26.32 -12.96
N VAL A 139 5.73 -26.81 -13.88
CA VAL A 139 4.76 -27.89 -13.67
C VAL A 139 5.39 -29.22 -13.24
N LEU A 140 6.69 -29.40 -13.48
CA LEU A 140 7.48 -30.56 -13.08
C LEU A 140 8.27 -30.32 -11.78
N THR A 141 8.33 -29.08 -11.30
CA THR A 141 9.07 -28.75 -10.08
C THR A 141 8.35 -29.30 -8.86
N PRO A 142 9.00 -30.14 -8.01
CA PRO A 142 8.39 -30.68 -6.81
C PRO A 142 7.88 -29.58 -5.87
N ARG A 143 6.75 -29.86 -5.21
CA ARG A 143 6.28 -28.96 -4.14
C ARG A 143 7.24 -29.04 -2.95
N ARG A 144 7.37 -27.93 -2.24
CA ARG A 144 8.11 -27.89 -0.97
C ARG A 144 7.28 -28.61 0.11
N THR A 145 7.93 -29.50 0.86
CA THR A 145 7.29 -30.27 1.93
C THR A 145 7.41 -29.60 3.31
N VAL A 146 8.42 -28.73 3.46
CA VAL A 146 8.66 -28.02 4.72
C VAL A 146 7.72 -26.81 4.82
N ASP A 147 7.07 -26.68 5.99
CA ASP A 147 6.12 -25.59 6.26
C ASP A 147 6.79 -24.36 6.89
N GLU A 148 7.98 -24.02 6.41
CA GLU A 148 8.68 -22.80 6.77
C GLU A 148 8.38 -21.70 5.77
N ASP A 149 8.39 -20.45 6.26
CA ASP A 149 8.28 -19.28 5.41
C ASP A 149 9.57 -19.10 4.57
N GLU A 150 9.45 -18.46 3.45
CA GLU A 150 10.58 -18.16 2.57
C GLU A 150 10.44 -16.81 1.90
N SER A 151 11.55 -16.27 1.39
CA SER A 151 11.52 -15.00 0.65
C SER A 151 10.84 -15.18 -0.72
N ILE A 152 10.35 -14.06 -1.27
CA ILE A 152 9.80 -14.02 -2.63
C ILE A 152 10.84 -14.53 -3.64
N ALA A 153 12.12 -14.11 -3.51
CA ALA A 153 13.19 -14.55 -4.41
C ALA A 153 13.41 -16.07 -4.34
N SER A 154 13.43 -16.64 -3.12
CA SER A 154 13.55 -18.09 -2.92
C SER A 154 12.42 -18.85 -3.59
N PHE A 155 11.17 -18.45 -3.30
CA PHE A 155 9.98 -19.09 -3.87
C PHE A 155 9.97 -19.02 -5.40
N VAL A 156 10.12 -17.82 -5.97
CA VAL A 156 10.05 -17.61 -7.42
C VAL A 156 11.24 -18.25 -8.11
N GLY A 157 12.45 -18.14 -7.55
CA GLY A 157 13.67 -18.73 -8.11
C GLY A 157 13.60 -20.25 -8.24
N ARG A 158 13.15 -20.94 -7.19
CA ARG A 158 13.01 -22.42 -7.23
C ARG A 158 11.86 -22.88 -8.13
N ARG A 159 10.77 -22.10 -8.23
CA ARG A 159 9.63 -22.47 -9.09
C ARG A 159 9.82 -22.08 -10.55
N PHE A 160 10.22 -20.84 -10.81
CA PHE A 160 10.22 -20.24 -12.16
C PHE A 160 11.61 -19.94 -12.72
N GLY A 161 12.64 -19.94 -11.87
CA GLY A 161 14.03 -19.64 -12.27
C GLY A 161 14.43 -18.18 -12.09
N ARG A 162 15.71 -17.89 -12.32
CA ARG A 162 16.34 -16.59 -12.01
C ARG A 162 15.77 -15.44 -12.82
N GLU A 163 15.53 -15.60 -14.12
CA GLU A 163 14.94 -14.52 -14.93
C GLU A 163 13.54 -14.10 -14.43
N ALA A 164 12.76 -15.03 -13.87
CA ALA A 164 11.48 -14.70 -13.26
C ALA A 164 11.65 -13.90 -11.94
N VAL A 165 12.74 -14.13 -11.20
CA VAL A 165 13.08 -13.30 -10.05
C VAL A 165 13.44 -11.90 -10.52
N ASP A 166 14.35 -11.78 -11.48
CA ASP A 166 14.91 -10.50 -11.92
C ASP A 166 13.87 -9.60 -12.61
N TYR A 167 13.04 -10.17 -13.48
CA TYR A 167 12.12 -9.38 -14.33
C TYR A 167 10.67 -9.38 -13.88
N LEU A 168 10.27 -10.24 -12.93
CA LEU A 168 8.91 -10.23 -12.39
C LEU A 168 8.87 -10.06 -10.87
N ALA A 169 9.56 -10.91 -10.12
CA ALA A 169 9.44 -10.89 -8.67
C ALA A 169 10.01 -9.59 -8.07
N ASP A 170 11.21 -9.19 -8.48
CA ASP A 170 11.85 -7.98 -8.00
C ASP A 170 11.03 -6.72 -8.36
N PRO A 171 10.74 -6.43 -9.65
CA PRO A 171 10.07 -5.17 -9.99
C PRO A 171 8.56 -5.16 -9.71
N LEU A 172 7.87 -6.29 -9.78
CA LEU A 172 6.40 -6.33 -9.59
C LEU A 172 6.01 -6.72 -8.17
N LEU A 173 6.50 -7.86 -7.65
CA LEU A 173 6.06 -8.33 -6.34
C LEU A 173 6.70 -7.52 -5.21
N ALA A 174 8.02 -7.31 -5.25
CA ALA A 174 8.70 -6.49 -4.26
C ALA A 174 8.49 -4.99 -4.51
N GLY A 175 8.46 -4.55 -5.78
CA GLY A 175 8.29 -3.16 -6.18
C GLY A 175 6.97 -2.54 -5.72
N ILE A 176 5.85 -3.28 -5.75
CA ILE A 176 4.54 -2.84 -5.22
C ILE A 176 4.65 -2.47 -3.72
N HIS A 177 5.51 -3.16 -2.98
CA HIS A 177 5.73 -2.94 -1.55
C HIS A 177 6.94 -2.05 -1.26
N ALA A 178 7.59 -1.52 -2.29
CA ALA A 178 8.87 -0.81 -2.20
C ALA A 178 9.90 -1.60 -1.37
N GLY A 179 9.92 -2.94 -1.53
CA GLY A 179 10.66 -3.86 -0.69
C GLY A 179 11.84 -4.55 -1.39
N ASP A 180 12.54 -5.37 -0.63
CA ASP A 180 13.61 -6.23 -1.12
C ASP A 180 13.08 -7.66 -1.32
N VAL A 181 13.14 -8.15 -2.55
CA VAL A 181 12.65 -9.48 -2.94
C VAL A 181 13.34 -10.63 -2.16
N ASP A 182 14.58 -10.41 -1.71
CA ASP A 182 15.35 -11.40 -0.96
C ASP A 182 14.94 -11.48 0.53
N ARG A 183 14.22 -10.49 1.04
CA ARG A 183 13.81 -10.38 2.46
C ARG A 183 12.31 -10.54 2.66
N LEU A 184 11.49 -10.06 1.72
CA LEU A 184 10.04 -10.07 1.82
C LEU A 184 9.47 -11.50 1.81
N SER A 185 8.56 -11.80 2.73
CA SER A 185 7.86 -13.08 2.86
C SER A 185 6.86 -13.30 1.74
N ILE A 186 7.01 -14.40 1.01
CA ILE A 186 5.99 -14.83 0.03
C ILE A 186 4.67 -15.19 0.70
N ARG A 187 4.73 -15.79 1.88
CA ARG A 187 3.54 -16.24 2.64
C ARG A 187 2.74 -15.06 3.17
N ALA A 188 3.41 -14.03 3.68
CA ALA A 188 2.75 -12.85 4.22
C ALA A 188 2.10 -11.98 3.12
N LEU A 189 2.74 -11.86 1.95
CA LEU A 189 2.33 -10.94 0.90
C LEU A 189 1.49 -11.60 -0.20
N PHE A 190 1.82 -12.83 -0.56
CA PHE A 190 1.18 -13.56 -1.67
C PHE A 190 0.76 -14.98 -1.26
N PRO A 191 -0.03 -15.15 -0.17
CA PRO A 191 -0.40 -16.47 0.35
C PRO A 191 -1.05 -17.36 -0.71
N ARG A 192 -1.79 -16.76 -1.67
CA ARG A 192 -2.42 -17.52 -2.77
C ARG A 192 -1.43 -18.29 -3.64
N LEU A 193 -0.18 -17.79 -3.81
CA LEU A 193 0.85 -18.50 -4.57
C LEU A 193 1.36 -19.72 -3.80
N VAL A 194 1.54 -19.58 -2.49
CA VAL A 194 1.92 -20.69 -1.60
C VAL A 194 0.83 -21.75 -1.54
N ASP A 195 -0.43 -21.32 -1.39
CA ASP A 195 -1.59 -22.23 -1.41
C ASP A 195 -1.74 -22.96 -2.75
N ALA A 196 -1.47 -22.25 -3.86
CA ALA A 196 -1.49 -22.84 -5.20
C ALA A 196 -0.47 -23.97 -5.33
N GLU A 197 0.76 -23.76 -4.88
CA GLU A 197 1.79 -24.79 -4.84
C GLU A 197 1.36 -25.97 -3.95
N ARG A 198 0.88 -25.71 -2.74
CA ARG A 198 0.49 -26.74 -1.77
C ARG A 198 -0.64 -27.65 -2.28
N ARG A 199 -1.69 -27.04 -2.88
CA ARG A 199 -2.87 -27.77 -3.34
C ARG A 199 -2.65 -28.53 -4.63
N SER A 200 -1.93 -27.93 -5.58
CA SER A 200 -1.84 -28.45 -6.95
C SER A 200 -0.43 -28.94 -7.34
N GLY A 201 0.57 -28.79 -6.45
CA GLY A 201 1.96 -29.09 -6.74
C GLY A 201 2.60 -28.14 -7.76
N SER A 202 1.80 -27.24 -8.38
CA SER A 202 2.23 -26.29 -9.41
C SER A 202 1.38 -25.03 -9.32
N VAL A 203 2.04 -23.89 -9.28
CA VAL A 203 1.41 -22.56 -9.31
C VAL A 203 0.68 -22.35 -10.63
N ILE A 204 1.32 -22.69 -11.76
CA ILE A 204 0.72 -22.54 -13.10
C ILE A 204 -0.57 -23.36 -13.22
N ARG A 205 -0.55 -24.63 -12.78
CA ARG A 205 -1.76 -25.48 -12.83
C ARG A 205 -2.90 -24.90 -11.99
N ALA A 206 -2.60 -24.46 -10.77
CA ALA A 206 -3.60 -23.88 -9.88
C ALA A 206 -4.20 -22.59 -10.46
N LEU A 207 -3.36 -21.66 -10.96
CA LEU A 207 -3.82 -20.40 -11.52
C LEU A 207 -4.65 -20.58 -12.80
N ARG A 208 -4.29 -21.55 -13.64
CA ARG A 208 -5.11 -21.93 -14.82
C ARG A 208 -6.48 -22.46 -14.42
N ALA A 209 -6.54 -23.27 -13.39
CA ALA A 209 -7.82 -23.85 -12.91
C ALA A 209 -8.77 -22.80 -12.33
N LEU A 210 -8.24 -21.68 -11.83
CA LEU A 210 -9.07 -20.59 -11.27
C LEU A 210 -9.91 -19.84 -12.31
N HIS A 211 -9.68 -20.03 -13.63
CA HIS A 211 -10.42 -19.38 -14.72
C HIS A 211 -10.69 -17.89 -14.43
N VAL A 212 -9.68 -17.16 -13.94
CA VAL A 212 -9.83 -15.74 -13.59
C VAL A 212 -10.23 -14.97 -14.86
N ARG A 213 -11.50 -14.65 -14.97
CA ARG A 213 -11.97 -13.78 -16.06
C ARG A 213 -11.50 -12.36 -15.75
N PRO A 214 -10.87 -11.68 -16.71
CA PRO A 214 -10.56 -10.26 -16.54
C PRO A 214 -11.85 -9.49 -16.25
N SER A 215 -11.85 -8.66 -15.21
CA SER A 215 -12.97 -7.74 -14.99
C SER A 215 -13.03 -6.74 -16.15
N PRO A 216 -14.21 -6.46 -16.72
CA PRO A 216 -14.38 -5.39 -17.71
C PRO A 216 -13.86 -4.05 -17.21
N GLN A 217 -13.97 -3.80 -15.91
CA GLN A 217 -13.47 -2.58 -15.24
C GLN A 217 -11.96 -2.61 -14.99
N GLY A 218 -11.26 -3.74 -15.24
CA GLY A 218 -9.86 -3.94 -14.91
C GLY A 218 -9.64 -4.36 -13.46
N ALA A 219 -8.37 -4.39 -13.05
CA ALA A 219 -7.98 -4.78 -11.70
C ALA A 219 -8.07 -3.61 -10.70
N PHE A 220 -8.01 -2.38 -11.18
CA PHE A 220 -7.91 -1.18 -10.36
C PHE A 220 -8.97 -0.16 -10.74
N VAL A 221 -9.47 0.55 -9.72
CA VAL A 221 -10.32 1.73 -9.85
C VAL A 221 -9.74 2.87 -9.02
N SER A 222 -10.12 4.10 -9.35
CA SER A 222 -9.79 5.30 -8.58
C SER A 222 -11.01 6.21 -8.49
N LEU A 223 -10.85 7.40 -7.94
CA LEU A 223 -11.87 8.44 -7.91
C LEU A 223 -11.41 9.64 -8.78
N PRO A 224 -12.29 10.38 -9.41
CA PRO A 224 -11.92 11.53 -10.26
C PRO A 224 -11.04 12.55 -9.54
N GLY A 225 -11.37 12.83 -8.28
CA GLY A 225 -10.60 13.73 -7.43
C GLY A 225 -9.38 13.09 -6.75
N GLY A 226 -8.94 11.90 -7.16
CA GLY A 226 -7.85 11.16 -6.52
C GLY A 226 -8.32 10.29 -5.36
N THR A 227 -7.40 9.47 -4.84
CA THR A 227 -7.70 8.61 -3.68
C THR A 227 -7.97 9.42 -2.41
N GLY A 228 -7.50 10.66 -2.33
CA GLY A 228 -7.81 11.59 -1.24
C GLY A 228 -9.31 11.87 -1.10
N GLU A 229 -10.08 11.81 -2.20
CA GLU A 229 -11.52 11.98 -2.17
C GLU A 229 -12.23 10.95 -1.27
N LEU A 230 -11.72 9.72 -1.20
CA LEU A 230 -12.23 8.71 -0.27
C LEU A 230 -12.02 9.14 1.19
N VAL A 231 -10.85 9.68 1.50
CA VAL A 231 -10.53 10.19 2.86
C VAL A 231 -11.39 11.38 3.21
N ASP A 232 -11.54 12.32 2.27
CA ASP A 232 -12.35 13.53 2.47
C ASP A 232 -13.81 13.16 2.75
N THR A 233 -14.39 12.25 1.93
CA THR A 233 -15.76 11.79 2.09
C THR A 233 -15.97 11.00 3.39
N LEU A 234 -15.04 10.10 3.71
CA LEU A 234 -15.11 9.31 4.95
C LEU A 234 -14.99 10.20 6.19
N SER A 235 -14.12 11.21 6.15
CA SER A 235 -13.97 12.17 7.25
C SER A 235 -15.22 13.05 7.41
N ALA A 236 -15.84 13.46 6.30
CA ALA A 236 -17.08 14.24 6.31
C ALA A 236 -18.29 13.43 6.81
N ALA A 237 -18.28 12.11 6.67
CA ALA A 237 -19.33 11.22 7.19
C ALA A 237 -19.27 11.02 8.72
N LEU A 238 -18.16 11.42 9.34
CA LEU A 238 -18.03 11.43 10.80
C LEU A 238 -18.57 12.75 11.37
N ALA A 239 -19.18 12.68 12.57
CA ALA A 239 -19.69 13.88 13.23
C ALA A 239 -18.57 14.91 13.48
N PRO A 240 -18.87 16.23 13.39
CA PRO A 240 -17.90 17.25 13.75
C PRO A 240 -17.29 17.02 15.13
N GLY A 241 -15.97 17.19 15.26
CA GLY A 241 -15.24 16.95 16.50
C GLY A 241 -14.82 15.49 16.74
N THR A 242 -15.30 14.52 15.95
CA THR A 242 -14.83 13.13 16.06
C THR A 242 -13.34 12.98 15.73
N ILE A 243 -12.81 13.75 14.77
CA ILE A 243 -11.39 13.77 14.41
C ILE A 243 -10.74 15.03 15.01
N VAL A 244 -9.73 14.83 15.83
CA VAL A 244 -8.90 15.90 16.41
C VAL A 244 -7.51 15.83 15.75
N THR A 245 -7.23 16.79 14.89
CA THR A 245 -5.92 16.94 14.21
C THR A 245 -4.94 17.70 15.09
N ASN A 246 -3.62 17.62 14.76
CA ASN A 246 -2.53 18.16 15.57
C ASN A 246 -2.53 17.63 17.02
N ALA A 247 -3.12 16.46 17.24
CA ALA A 247 -3.29 15.78 18.52
C ALA A 247 -2.35 14.56 18.58
N ARG A 248 -1.05 14.81 18.67
CA ARG A 248 -0.05 13.75 18.80
C ARG A 248 -0.18 13.07 20.16
N VAL A 249 -0.51 11.78 20.17
CA VAL A 249 -0.49 10.98 21.40
C VAL A 249 0.97 10.76 21.82
N THR A 250 1.26 11.04 23.10
CA THR A 250 2.60 10.96 23.68
C THR A 250 2.72 9.88 24.73
N ARG A 251 1.62 9.50 25.37
CA ARG A 251 1.62 8.50 26.43
C ARG A 251 0.27 7.76 26.46
N LEU A 252 0.36 6.47 26.77
CA LEU A 252 -0.79 5.63 27.06
C LEU A 252 -0.60 5.04 28.46
N ALA A 253 -1.60 5.16 29.32
CA ALA A 253 -1.64 4.53 30.64
C ALA A 253 -2.98 3.82 30.81
N ARG A 254 -3.01 2.81 31.71
CA ARG A 254 -4.20 2.03 32.00
C ARG A 254 -4.42 1.93 33.50
N SER A 255 -5.63 2.25 33.92
CA SER A 255 -6.20 1.89 35.23
C SER A 255 -7.49 1.11 34.99
N ASP A 256 -8.62 1.59 35.45
CA ASP A 256 -9.94 1.05 35.11
C ASP A 256 -10.31 1.32 33.64
N VAL A 257 -9.87 2.48 33.14
CA VAL A 257 -9.98 2.91 31.74
C VAL A 257 -8.59 3.32 31.22
N TYR A 258 -8.48 3.50 29.92
CA TYR A 258 -7.27 4.04 29.30
C TYR A 258 -7.23 5.55 29.42
N ALA A 259 -6.08 6.08 29.84
CA ALA A 259 -5.73 7.49 29.82
C ALA A 259 -4.74 7.74 28.68
N ILE A 260 -5.09 8.65 27.77
CA ILE A 260 -4.35 8.95 26.55
C ILE A 260 -3.92 10.41 26.61
N ASP A 261 -2.62 10.63 26.89
CA ASP A 261 -2.03 11.97 26.84
C ASP A 261 -1.69 12.34 25.40
N SER A 262 -2.14 13.52 24.98
CA SER A 262 -1.85 14.06 23.66
C SER A 262 -1.47 15.54 23.73
N THR A 263 -0.97 16.07 22.63
CA THR A 263 -0.70 17.52 22.48
C THR A 263 -1.98 18.38 22.51
N ALA A 264 -3.15 17.77 22.37
CA ALA A 264 -4.45 18.42 22.46
C ALA A 264 -5.10 18.27 23.86
N GLY A 265 -4.46 17.58 24.79
CA GLY A 265 -4.94 17.32 26.14
C GLY A 265 -5.07 15.83 26.47
N LEU A 266 -5.63 15.55 27.65
CA LEU A 266 -5.90 14.20 28.16
C LEU A 266 -7.27 13.73 27.65
N LEU A 267 -7.32 12.48 27.17
CA LEU A 267 -8.54 11.77 26.80
C LEU A 267 -8.65 10.48 27.63
N ARG A 268 -9.87 10.10 28.01
CA ARG A 268 -10.15 8.83 28.69
C ARG A 268 -11.09 7.97 27.85
N ALA A 269 -10.79 6.67 27.73
CA ALA A 269 -11.62 5.75 26.97
C ALA A 269 -11.64 4.34 27.57
N ARG A 270 -12.75 3.62 27.42
CA ARG A 270 -12.87 2.22 27.82
C ARG A 270 -12.02 1.30 26.95
N SER A 271 -11.85 1.66 25.68
CA SER A 271 -11.06 0.90 24.70
C SER A 271 -10.20 1.82 23.85
N VAL A 272 -9.06 1.32 23.38
CA VAL A 272 -8.12 2.05 22.50
C VAL A 272 -7.80 1.22 21.26
N VAL A 273 -7.88 1.84 20.09
CA VAL A 273 -7.41 1.28 18.82
C VAL A 273 -6.20 2.07 18.35
N LEU A 274 -5.03 1.42 18.29
CA LEU A 274 -3.81 2.01 17.74
C LEU A 274 -3.76 1.72 16.23
N ALA A 275 -4.03 2.75 15.43
CA ALA A 275 -4.06 2.73 13.96
C ALA A 275 -2.87 3.51 13.38
N VAL A 276 -1.73 3.46 14.04
CA VAL A 276 -0.48 4.14 13.69
C VAL A 276 0.59 3.13 13.26
N PRO A 277 1.72 3.57 12.64
CA PRO A 277 2.83 2.68 12.31
C PRO A 277 3.29 1.85 13.50
N ALA A 278 3.72 0.61 13.25
CA ALA A 278 4.07 -0.33 14.32
C ALA A 278 5.16 0.21 15.26
N TYR A 279 6.13 0.95 14.75
CA TYR A 279 7.17 1.57 15.60
C TYR A 279 6.61 2.69 16.50
N VAL A 280 5.57 3.41 16.05
CA VAL A 280 4.86 4.39 16.91
C VAL A 280 4.05 3.64 17.97
N THR A 281 3.36 2.56 17.57
CA THR A 281 2.67 1.66 18.50
C THR A 281 3.64 1.16 19.58
N GLY A 282 4.82 0.69 19.21
CA GLY A 282 5.86 0.24 20.16
C GLY A 282 6.26 1.34 21.13
N SER A 283 6.55 2.53 20.65
CA SER A 283 6.89 3.69 21.49
C SER A 283 5.80 4.00 22.53
N LEU A 284 4.51 3.98 22.13
CA LEU A 284 3.39 4.22 23.04
C LEU A 284 3.19 3.09 24.05
N LEU A 285 3.52 1.85 23.69
CA LEU A 285 3.35 0.67 24.55
C LEU A 285 4.54 0.41 25.46
N ARG A 286 5.68 1.04 25.24
CA ARG A 286 6.92 0.79 26.03
C ARG A 286 6.75 0.92 27.54
N PRO A 287 6.02 1.92 28.06
CA PRO A 287 5.75 2.01 29.50
C PRO A 287 4.78 0.93 30.04
N VAL A 288 3.98 0.31 29.16
CA VAL A 288 2.93 -0.66 29.52
C VAL A 288 3.46 -2.10 29.42
N ASP A 289 4.15 -2.41 28.32
CA ASP A 289 4.72 -3.73 28.02
C ASP A 289 5.94 -3.58 27.10
N SER A 290 7.14 -3.62 27.67
CA SER A 290 8.39 -3.44 26.93
C SER A 290 8.63 -4.53 25.87
N THR A 291 8.26 -5.78 26.14
CA THR A 291 8.39 -6.88 25.17
C THR A 291 7.44 -6.69 23.98
N LEU A 292 6.21 -6.25 24.21
CA LEU A 292 5.27 -5.92 23.14
C LEU A 292 5.77 -4.73 22.31
N ALA A 293 6.35 -3.74 22.97
CA ALA A 293 6.98 -2.60 22.31
C ALA A 293 8.12 -3.04 21.38
N ASP A 294 9.03 -3.90 21.85
CA ASP A 294 10.13 -4.44 21.05
C ASP A 294 9.64 -5.19 19.81
N LEU A 295 8.59 -6.02 19.95
CA LEU A 295 7.97 -6.73 18.84
C LEU A 295 7.40 -5.78 17.79
N CYS A 296 6.76 -4.69 18.21
CA CYS A 296 6.20 -3.67 17.30
C CYS A 296 7.32 -2.86 16.63
N GLU A 297 8.33 -2.43 17.34
CA GLU A 297 9.45 -1.65 16.82
C GLU A 297 10.34 -2.46 15.88
N ALA A 298 10.38 -3.78 16.05
CA ALA A 298 11.10 -4.72 15.17
C ALA A 298 10.44 -4.91 13.79
N VAL A 299 9.25 -4.36 13.54
CA VAL A 299 8.68 -4.34 12.19
C VAL A 299 9.47 -3.37 11.34
N PRO A 300 10.15 -3.82 10.27
CA PRO A 300 10.94 -2.94 9.43
C PRO A 300 10.05 -2.03 8.58
N TYR A 301 10.55 -0.85 8.27
CA TYR A 301 9.87 0.11 7.40
C TYR A 301 10.85 0.68 6.37
N ALA A 302 10.45 0.71 5.13
CA ALA A 302 11.14 1.42 4.06
C ALA A 302 10.62 2.85 3.94
N SER A 303 11.50 3.72 3.45
CA SER A 303 11.17 5.08 3.04
C SER A 303 11.13 5.14 1.51
N THR A 304 10.21 5.93 0.96
CA THR A 304 10.05 6.13 -0.48
C THR A 304 9.90 7.60 -0.82
N ALA A 305 10.22 7.96 -2.05
CA ALA A 305 9.90 9.26 -2.61
C ALA A 305 9.16 9.09 -3.93
N THR A 306 8.28 10.03 -4.21
CA THR A 306 7.53 10.12 -5.45
C THR A 306 7.80 11.48 -6.08
N VAL A 307 8.26 11.50 -7.34
CA VAL A 307 8.45 12.72 -8.14
C VAL A 307 7.37 12.77 -9.20
N ALA A 308 6.49 13.77 -9.13
CA ALA A 308 5.45 14.02 -10.13
C ALA A 308 5.86 15.19 -11.01
N CYS A 309 5.77 15.01 -12.33
CA CYS A 309 6.14 16.02 -13.32
C CYS A 309 5.01 16.20 -14.33
N GLY A 310 4.63 17.46 -14.57
CA GLY A 310 3.70 17.83 -15.63
C GLY A 310 4.44 18.31 -16.87
N TYR A 311 4.06 17.83 -18.05
CA TYR A 311 4.63 18.23 -19.35
C TYR A 311 3.52 18.56 -20.34
N ARG A 312 3.84 19.32 -21.40
CA ARG A 312 3.00 19.33 -22.59
C ARG A 312 3.15 17.99 -23.30
N HIS A 313 2.08 17.53 -23.94
CA HIS A 313 2.09 16.25 -24.65
C HIS A 313 3.14 16.19 -25.77
N ASP A 314 3.38 17.30 -26.45
CA ASP A 314 4.38 17.42 -27.54
C ASP A 314 5.84 17.32 -27.08
N GLN A 315 6.10 17.46 -25.78
CA GLN A 315 7.43 17.27 -25.20
C GLN A 315 7.80 15.78 -25.00
N VAL A 316 6.84 14.85 -25.08
CA VAL A 316 7.05 13.44 -24.79
C VAL A 316 6.90 12.61 -26.06
N SER A 317 8.02 12.07 -26.56
CA SER A 317 8.01 11.27 -27.80
C SER A 317 7.41 9.88 -27.63
N HIS A 318 7.49 9.30 -26.43
CA HIS A 318 6.88 8.00 -26.12
C HIS A 318 5.33 8.11 -26.16
N PRO A 319 4.63 7.18 -26.82
CA PRO A 319 3.16 7.29 -27.00
C PRO A 319 2.36 7.12 -25.71
N LEU A 320 2.99 6.82 -24.57
CA LEU A 320 2.37 6.59 -23.26
C LEU A 320 1.15 5.65 -23.32
N SER A 321 1.21 4.66 -24.22
CA SER A 321 0.13 3.68 -24.44
C SER A 321 0.16 2.60 -23.35
N GLY A 322 -0.52 2.85 -22.22
CA GLY A 322 -0.58 1.95 -21.07
C GLY A 322 -0.63 2.69 -19.74
N THR A 323 -0.22 2.01 -18.69
CA THR A 323 -0.32 2.53 -17.31
C THR A 323 1.02 2.97 -16.71
N GLY A 324 2.13 2.49 -17.27
CA GLY A 324 3.46 2.76 -16.76
C GLY A 324 4.39 1.55 -16.85
N PHE A 325 5.51 1.65 -16.16
CA PHE A 325 6.56 0.63 -16.20
C PHE A 325 7.17 0.40 -14.81
N VAL A 326 7.80 -0.75 -14.64
CA VAL A 326 8.62 -1.09 -13.48
C VAL A 326 10.06 -1.36 -13.91
N VAL A 327 11.00 -1.09 -13.00
CA VAL A 327 12.44 -1.16 -13.26
C VAL A 327 13.07 -2.26 -12.41
N PRO A 328 13.54 -3.36 -13.02
CA PRO A 328 14.35 -4.36 -12.33
C PRO A 328 15.66 -3.77 -11.78
N ARG A 329 16.15 -4.30 -10.66
CA ARG A 329 17.45 -3.86 -10.09
C ARG A 329 18.63 -4.08 -11.04
N THR A 330 18.50 -5.04 -11.96
CA THR A 330 19.52 -5.35 -12.98
C THR A 330 19.76 -4.24 -13.98
N GLU A 331 18.82 -3.29 -14.13
CA GLU A 331 18.95 -2.15 -15.05
C GLU A 331 19.78 -1.00 -14.46
N GLY A 332 20.09 -1.02 -13.16
CA GLY A 332 20.99 -0.05 -12.53
C GLY A 332 20.43 1.37 -12.36
N LEU A 333 19.14 1.60 -12.66
CA LEU A 333 18.50 2.91 -12.49
C LEU A 333 18.08 3.13 -11.05
N ALA A 334 17.95 4.42 -10.68
CA ALA A 334 17.44 4.85 -9.39
C ALA A 334 15.91 4.72 -9.29
N LEU A 335 15.21 4.86 -10.41
CA LEU A 335 13.77 4.64 -10.47
C LEU A 335 13.42 3.17 -10.17
N LEU A 336 12.43 2.98 -9.31
CA LEU A 336 11.78 1.69 -9.09
C LEU A 336 10.68 1.43 -10.13
N ALA A 337 10.01 2.49 -10.55
CA ALA A 337 8.89 2.46 -11.48
C ALA A 337 8.57 3.87 -12.01
N GLY A 338 7.83 3.92 -13.12
CA GLY A 338 7.20 5.13 -13.62
C GLY A 338 5.73 4.88 -13.94
N THR A 339 4.84 5.80 -13.54
CA THR A 339 3.41 5.76 -13.90
C THR A 339 3.08 6.89 -14.85
N TRP A 340 2.37 6.57 -15.92
CA TRP A 340 1.78 7.52 -16.86
C TRP A 340 0.38 7.89 -16.35
N VAL A 341 0.35 8.82 -15.38
CA VAL A 341 -0.84 9.06 -14.56
C VAL A 341 -2.03 9.50 -15.39
N SER A 342 -1.82 10.44 -16.34
CA SER A 342 -2.86 10.94 -17.25
C SER A 342 -3.32 9.92 -18.29
N SER A 343 -2.49 8.92 -18.64
CA SER A 343 -2.87 7.79 -19.49
C SER A 343 -3.54 6.66 -18.70
N LYS A 344 -3.26 6.57 -17.40
CA LYS A 344 -3.84 5.57 -16.51
C LYS A 344 -5.24 5.97 -16.02
N TRP A 345 -5.43 7.25 -15.69
CA TRP A 345 -6.65 7.77 -15.09
C TRP A 345 -7.21 8.97 -15.86
N PRO A 346 -8.54 9.07 -16.06
CA PRO A 346 -9.13 10.24 -16.69
C PRO A 346 -9.02 11.48 -15.80
N GLY A 347 -8.87 12.65 -16.40
CA GLY A 347 -8.96 13.94 -15.69
C GLY A 347 -7.81 14.27 -14.75
N ARG A 348 -6.63 13.63 -14.93
CA ARG A 348 -5.44 13.88 -14.07
C ARG A 348 -4.55 15.02 -14.55
N ALA A 349 -4.71 15.43 -15.79
CA ALA A 349 -3.99 16.54 -16.40
C ALA A 349 -4.94 17.35 -17.28
N PRO A 350 -4.69 18.66 -17.51
CA PRO A 350 -5.41 19.45 -18.50
C PRO A 350 -5.23 18.88 -19.92
N ASN A 351 -6.14 19.20 -20.83
CA ASN A 351 -6.05 18.80 -22.23
C ASN A 351 -4.72 19.23 -22.85
N GLY A 352 -4.09 18.36 -23.65
CA GLY A 352 -2.80 18.60 -24.27
C GLY A 352 -1.59 18.47 -23.34
N HIS A 353 -1.81 17.99 -22.11
CA HIS A 353 -0.77 17.80 -21.12
C HIS A 353 -0.71 16.35 -20.63
N VAL A 354 0.44 15.97 -20.06
CA VAL A 354 0.67 14.66 -19.47
C VAL A 354 1.22 14.80 -18.06
N LEU A 355 0.77 13.92 -17.16
CA LEU A 355 1.27 13.79 -15.81
C LEU A 355 2.02 12.47 -15.69
N LEU A 356 3.29 12.55 -15.34
CA LEU A 356 4.19 11.42 -15.10
C LEU A 356 4.57 11.37 -13.63
N ARG A 357 4.81 10.16 -13.11
CA ARG A 357 5.23 9.97 -11.73
C ARG A 357 6.31 8.90 -11.66
N GLY A 358 7.49 9.27 -11.12
CA GLY A 358 8.61 8.37 -10.84
C GLY A 358 8.67 8.02 -9.35
N TYR A 359 9.14 6.80 -9.04
CA TYR A 359 9.25 6.28 -7.67
C TYR A 359 10.70 5.96 -7.36
N LEU A 360 11.18 6.37 -6.17
CA LEU A 360 12.56 6.25 -5.71
C LEU A 360 12.62 5.66 -4.30
N GLY A 361 13.77 5.07 -3.93
CA GLY A 361 14.05 4.57 -2.58
C GLY A 361 13.58 3.14 -2.35
N GLY A 362 12.88 2.91 -1.24
CA GLY A 362 12.44 1.57 -0.84
C GLY A 362 13.52 0.71 -0.18
N GLY A 363 13.16 -0.52 0.18
CA GLY A 363 14.07 -1.48 0.82
C GLY A 363 15.23 -1.93 -0.06
N ARG A 364 15.09 -1.77 -1.39
CA ARG A 364 16.13 -2.09 -2.38
C ARG A 364 17.28 -1.07 -2.38
N ASP A 365 16.98 0.22 -2.19
CA ASP A 365 17.96 1.31 -2.14
C ASP A 365 17.59 2.30 -1.02
N PRO A 366 17.78 1.91 0.25
CA PRO A 366 17.37 2.73 1.39
C PRO A 366 18.18 4.05 1.51
N ARG A 367 19.43 4.09 0.99
CA ARG A 367 20.27 5.29 1.04
C ARG A 367 19.88 6.34 0.01
N ARG A 368 19.13 6.00 -1.03
CA ARG A 368 18.70 6.95 -2.07
C ARG A 368 18.03 8.19 -1.47
N LEU A 369 17.27 8.01 -0.39
CA LEU A 369 16.55 9.12 0.24
C LEU A 369 17.39 9.96 1.23
N GLU A 370 18.67 9.66 1.39
CA GLU A 370 19.64 10.52 2.07
C GLU A 370 20.03 11.72 1.17
N ALA A 371 19.85 11.56 -0.13
CA ALA A 371 20.05 12.64 -1.12
C ALA A 371 19.09 13.82 -0.89
N GLY A 372 19.54 15.00 -1.29
CA GLY A 372 18.75 16.24 -1.24
C GLY A 372 17.57 16.21 -2.22
N ASP A 373 16.60 17.10 -2.01
CA ASP A 373 15.38 17.15 -2.82
C ASP A 373 15.69 17.39 -4.31
N GLN A 374 16.61 18.32 -4.60
CA GLN A 374 16.99 18.66 -5.97
C GLN A 374 17.65 17.47 -6.68
N GLU A 375 18.48 16.70 -5.98
CA GLU A 375 19.12 15.51 -6.54
C GLU A 375 18.10 14.40 -6.87
N LEU A 376 17.13 14.15 -5.98
CA LEU A 376 16.07 13.20 -6.25
C LEU A 376 15.20 13.60 -7.43
N ILE A 377 14.87 14.88 -7.53
CA ILE A 377 14.10 15.48 -8.62
C ILE A 377 14.85 15.30 -9.94
N SER A 378 16.13 15.76 -9.99
CA SER A 378 16.93 15.70 -11.21
C SER A 378 17.16 14.26 -11.68
N THR A 379 17.45 13.33 -10.76
CA THR A 379 17.59 11.90 -11.08
C THR A 379 16.33 11.34 -11.72
N ALA A 380 15.16 11.56 -11.09
CA ALA A 380 13.90 11.07 -11.63
C ALA A 380 13.55 11.68 -12.99
N GLN A 381 13.78 12.99 -13.16
CA GLN A 381 13.54 13.67 -14.43
C GLN A 381 14.45 13.17 -15.54
N GLN A 382 15.73 13.00 -15.27
CA GLN A 382 16.70 12.50 -16.24
C GLN A 382 16.35 11.10 -16.71
N GLU A 383 16.12 10.16 -15.77
CA GLU A 383 15.80 8.78 -16.13
C GLU A 383 14.44 8.67 -16.85
N LEU A 384 13.42 9.47 -16.46
CA LEU A 384 12.16 9.54 -17.19
C LEU A 384 12.37 10.13 -18.60
N ALA A 385 13.21 11.15 -18.75
CA ALA A 385 13.48 11.77 -20.03
C ALA A 385 14.18 10.81 -21.00
N GLU A 386 15.17 10.09 -20.52
CA GLU A 386 15.90 9.07 -21.31
C GLU A 386 14.97 7.94 -21.76
N LEU A 387 14.12 7.42 -20.85
CA LEU A 387 13.23 6.29 -21.15
C LEU A 387 12.03 6.66 -22.03
N LEU A 388 11.55 7.91 -21.93
CA LEU A 388 10.32 8.32 -22.61
C LEU A 388 10.56 9.35 -23.73
N GLY A 389 11.84 9.71 -24.01
CA GLY A 389 12.19 10.69 -25.03
C GLY A 389 11.58 12.05 -24.73
N ILE A 390 11.73 12.54 -23.48
CA ILE A 390 11.18 13.84 -23.08
C ILE A 390 12.16 14.95 -23.47
N SER A 391 11.63 16.02 -24.06
CA SER A 391 12.39 17.22 -24.41
C SER A 391 11.94 18.43 -23.59
N GLY A 392 12.92 19.23 -23.16
CA GLY A 392 12.66 20.45 -22.39
C GLY A 392 12.31 20.20 -20.92
N SER A 393 11.99 21.26 -20.22
CA SER A 393 11.70 21.23 -18.78
C SER A 393 10.23 20.95 -18.50
N PRO A 394 9.89 20.31 -17.36
CA PRO A 394 8.52 20.16 -16.93
C PRO A 394 7.88 21.53 -16.60
N LEU A 395 6.57 21.62 -16.74
CA LEU A 395 5.77 22.79 -16.35
C LEU A 395 5.78 22.97 -14.83
N PHE A 396 5.82 21.89 -14.11
CA PHE A 396 6.01 21.83 -12.66
C PHE A 396 6.61 20.50 -12.24
N THR A 397 7.16 20.49 -11.04
CA THR A 397 7.62 19.30 -10.35
C THR A 397 7.13 19.31 -8.91
N ARG A 398 6.73 18.14 -8.40
CA ARG A 398 6.40 17.92 -7.00
C ARG A 398 7.16 16.71 -6.49
N LEU A 399 7.81 16.87 -5.35
CA LEU A 399 8.46 15.78 -4.61
C LEU A 399 7.67 15.49 -3.33
N TYR A 400 7.33 14.23 -3.12
CA TYR A 400 6.69 13.77 -1.90
C TYR A 400 7.57 12.71 -1.25
N ARG A 401 8.00 12.94 0.00
CA ARG A 401 8.80 12.01 0.79
C ARG A 401 7.91 11.28 1.79
N TRP A 402 8.00 9.96 1.79
CA TRP A 402 7.28 9.07 2.70
C TRP A 402 8.27 8.35 3.60
N THR A 403 8.78 9.07 4.61
CA THR A 403 9.79 8.55 5.53
C THR A 403 9.20 7.50 6.46
N ARG A 404 9.73 6.26 6.40
CA ARG A 404 9.27 5.12 7.21
C ARG A 404 7.76 4.88 7.14
N GLN A 405 7.19 4.91 5.93
CA GLN A 405 5.76 4.72 5.73
C GLN A 405 5.39 3.38 5.06
N SER A 406 6.37 2.65 4.52
CA SER A 406 6.16 1.36 3.87
C SER A 406 6.61 0.20 4.77
N PRO A 407 5.71 -0.46 5.51
CA PRO A 407 6.05 -1.62 6.34
C PRO A 407 6.53 -2.77 5.46
N GLN A 408 7.55 -3.48 5.93
CA GLN A 408 8.20 -4.56 5.23
C GLN A 408 7.86 -5.89 5.89
N TYR A 409 7.01 -6.68 5.25
CA TYR A 409 6.64 -8.01 5.73
C TYR A 409 7.72 -9.02 5.34
N GLU A 410 8.82 -8.97 6.05
CA GLU A 410 9.94 -9.89 5.86
C GLU A 410 9.61 -11.29 6.37
N VAL A 411 10.43 -12.26 6.01
CA VAL A 411 10.35 -13.62 6.56
C VAL A 411 10.30 -13.55 8.09
N GLY A 412 9.34 -14.24 8.69
CA GLY A 412 9.08 -14.17 10.15
C GLY A 412 8.04 -13.13 10.57
N HIS A 413 7.53 -12.29 9.66
CA HIS A 413 6.52 -11.27 10.00
C HIS A 413 5.24 -11.86 10.61
N LEU A 414 4.72 -12.95 10.03
CA LEU A 414 3.49 -13.58 10.53
C LEU A 414 3.64 -14.11 11.97
N GLN A 415 4.81 -14.69 12.30
CA GLN A 415 5.11 -15.14 13.65
C GLN A 415 5.19 -13.95 14.61
N ARG A 416 5.83 -12.84 14.19
CA ARG A 416 5.89 -11.61 14.98
C ARG A 416 4.51 -11.06 15.29
N VAL A 417 3.63 -10.96 14.28
CA VAL A 417 2.24 -10.50 14.48
C VAL A 417 1.48 -11.43 15.42
N ALA A 418 1.63 -12.75 15.29
CA ALA A 418 1.01 -13.69 16.20
C ALA A 418 1.51 -13.54 17.65
N HIS A 419 2.79 -13.19 17.86
CA HIS A 419 3.32 -12.86 19.18
C HIS A 419 2.74 -11.55 19.73
N ILE A 420 2.64 -10.51 18.90
CA ILE A 420 1.99 -9.24 19.26
C ILE A 420 0.55 -9.50 19.71
N GLU A 421 -0.22 -10.26 18.93
CA GLU A 421 -1.63 -10.56 19.25
C GLU A 421 -1.78 -11.33 20.55
N ARG A 422 -0.93 -12.32 20.81
CA ARG A 422 -0.93 -13.04 22.11
C ARG A 422 -0.62 -12.12 23.29
N ARG A 423 0.31 -11.19 23.16
CA ARG A 423 0.59 -10.24 24.26
C ARG A 423 -0.54 -9.23 24.48
N LEU A 424 -1.19 -8.80 23.41
CA LEU A 424 -2.36 -7.91 23.51
C LEU A 424 -3.52 -8.52 24.29
N THR A 425 -3.62 -9.86 24.42
CA THR A 425 -4.64 -10.50 25.27
C THR A 425 -4.49 -10.13 26.75
N ASN A 426 -3.28 -9.77 27.19
CA ASN A 426 -3.02 -9.30 28.56
C ASN A 426 -3.37 -7.81 28.77
N LEU A 427 -3.75 -7.11 27.70
CA LEU A 427 -4.12 -5.69 27.71
C LEU A 427 -5.57 -5.54 27.19
N PRO A 428 -6.56 -6.02 27.95
CA PRO A 428 -7.95 -6.02 27.49
C PRO A 428 -8.45 -4.61 27.17
N GLY A 429 -9.12 -4.46 26.03
CA GLY A 429 -9.57 -3.17 25.51
C GLY A 429 -8.55 -2.43 24.64
N LEU A 430 -7.33 -2.98 24.47
CA LEU A 430 -6.33 -2.43 23.57
C LEU A 430 -6.25 -3.25 22.29
N PHE A 431 -6.31 -2.59 21.15
CA PHE A 431 -6.27 -3.21 19.82
C PHE A 431 -5.29 -2.48 18.91
N VAL A 432 -4.74 -3.21 17.94
CA VAL A 432 -3.87 -2.65 16.89
C VAL A 432 -4.48 -2.94 15.52
N THR A 433 -4.32 -2.01 14.58
CA THR A 433 -4.80 -2.16 13.20
C THR A 433 -3.90 -1.46 12.20
N GLY A 434 -4.07 -1.78 10.92
CA GLY A 434 -3.43 -1.10 9.81
C GLY A 434 -2.19 -1.78 9.26
N SER A 435 -1.48 -1.04 8.42
CA SER A 435 -0.43 -1.58 7.54
C SER A 435 0.80 -2.14 8.25
N GLY A 436 1.02 -1.78 9.50
CA GLY A 436 2.14 -2.31 10.29
C GLY A 436 1.99 -3.78 10.70
N PHE A 437 0.79 -4.35 10.62
CA PHE A 437 0.48 -5.64 11.21
C PHE A 437 -0.05 -6.67 10.20
N ARG A 438 -1.21 -6.40 9.55
CA ARG A 438 -1.93 -7.39 8.73
C ARG A 438 -2.39 -6.90 7.37
N ALA A 439 -2.26 -5.62 7.08
CA ALA A 439 -2.98 -4.99 5.99
C ALA A 439 -2.10 -4.01 5.19
N ILE A 440 -1.68 -4.35 3.98
CA ILE A 440 -0.80 -3.45 3.21
C ILE A 440 -1.57 -2.52 2.27
N GLY A 441 -2.53 -3.00 1.52
CA GLY A 441 -3.28 -2.18 0.57
C GLY A 441 -4.43 -1.41 1.23
N ILE A 442 -4.92 -0.35 0.58
CA ILE A 442 -6.08 0.43 1.06
C ILE A 442 -7.27 -0.48 1.41
N PRO A 443 -7.70 -1.44 0.55
CA PRO A 443 -8.81 -2.33 0.90
C PRO A 443 -8.52 -3.22 2.12
N ASP A 444 -7.26 -3.67 2.28
CA ASP A 444 -6.87 -4.48 3.44
C ASP A 444 -6.90 -3.66 4.72
N CYS A 445 -6.40 -2.42 4.67
CA CYS A 445 -6.44 -1.50 5.82
C CYS A 445 -7.88 -1.18 6.25
N ILE A 446 -8.78 -0.97 5.29
CA ILE A 446 -10.20 -0.78 5.57
C ILE A 446 -10.80 -2.02 6.25
N SER A 447 -10.54 -3.21 5.69
CA SER A 447 -11.04 -4.47 6.23
C SER A 447 -10.51 -4.75 7.65
N ASP A 448 -9.22 -4.53 7.87
CA ASP A 448 -8.57 -4.72 9.18
C ASP A 448 -9.08 -3.71 10.22
N GLY A 449 -9.26 -2.43 9.82
CA GLY A 449 -9.84 -1.40 10.66
C GLY A 449 -11.25 -1.75 11.12
N ARG A 450 -12.12 -2.20 10.20
CA ARG A 450 -13.49 -2.64 10.49
C ARG A 450 -13.55 -3.88 11.39
N THR A 451 -12.68 -4.85 11.12
CA THR A 451 -12.57 -6.06 11.97
C THR A 451 -12.14 -5.67 13.39
N THR A 452 -11.20 -4.75 13.51
CA THR A 452 -10.72 -4.25 14.80
C THR A 452 -11.80 -3.44 15.52
N ALA A 453 -12.57 -2.63 14.79
CA ALA A 453 -13.72 -1.90 15.32
C ALA A 453 -14.78 -2.84 15.92
N ALA A 454 -15.10 -3.94 15.24
CA ALA A 454 -16.02 -4.94 15.76
C ALA A 454 -15.53 -5.53 17.09
N ARG A 455 -14.24 -5.90 17.18
CA ARG A 455 -13.63 -6.43 18.42
C ARG A 455 -13.65 -5.39 19.56
N ALA A 456 -13.39 -4.12 19.25
CA ALA A 456 -13.44 -3.05 20.24
C ALA A 456 -14.87 -2.79 20.72
N ALA A 457 -15.86 -2.81 19.82
CA ALA A 457 -17.27 -2.68 20.17
C ALA A 457 -17.74 -3.84 21.07
N ASP A 458 -17.43 -5.08 20.72
CA ASP A 458 -17.78 -6.27 21.52
C ASP A 458 -17.20 -6.14 22.95
N TYR A 459 -15.95 -5.68 23.07
CA TYR A 459 -15.31 -5.47 24.37
C TYR A 459 -16.04 -4.41 25.23
N VAL A 460 -16.44 -3.29 24.63
CA VAL A 460 -17.13 -2.21 25.34
C VAL A 460 -18.53 -2.66 25.75
N MET A 461 -19.31 -3.26 24.84
CA MET A 461 -20.70 -3.70 25.09
C MET A 461 -20.80 -4.81 26.14
N GLN A 462 -19.79 -5.67 26.30
CA GLN A 462 -19.77 -6.70 27.35
C GLN A 462 -19.51 -6.13 28.76
N ARG A 463 -19.14 -4.86 28.86
CA ARG A 463 -18.77 -4.20 30.13
C ARG A 463 -19.60 -2.94 30.43
N SER A 464 -20.56 -2.62 29.56
CA SER A 464 -21.63 -1.65 29.82
C SER A 464 -22.78 -2.34 30.52
#